data_082ab9750b54a1908729bdd451994c9c
#
_entry.id   082ab9750b54a1908729bdd451994c9c
#
_cell.length_a   1.000
_cell.length_b   1.000
_cell.length_c   1.000
_cell.angle_alpha   90.00
_cell.angle_beta   90.00
_cell.angle_gamma   90.00
#
_symmetry.space_group_name_H-M   'P 1'
#
loop_
_entity.id
_entity.type
_entity.pdbx_description
1 polymer ?
#
loop_
_entity_poly.entity_id
_entity_poly.type
_entity_poly.pdbx_seq_one_letter_code
_entity_poly.pdbx_strand_id
1 'polypeptide(L)'
;SDVYKRQEYQSKTAGLVDVTGTEEEILGQIRSLICMLPANFEDDASYDECTDDLNRVCADLANAAEDTGIALATISDNNIFFETKREYAKEMVTGFIRLNGMTVGAVANRSKVYDAEGNAESYEQVLTVDGCKKAADFINFCDAFSIPVLSLTNVTGFEATLEAEKDMARAVAKLTYAFANASVPKVNVIVGKAYGSAYIAMNSKSIGADLVYAWPTAEIGMMDASMAAKIMYADANAETLKEKAAEYKAVSYTHLRAHETLRH
;
A
#
# COMPACT_ATOMS: atom_id res chain seq x y z
N SER A 1 29.13 20.42 1.28
CA SER A 1 28.96 18.93 1.31
C SER A 1 28.12 18.47 2.49
N ASP A 2 28.13 19.13 3.64
CA ASP A 2 27.40 18.73 4.84
C ASP A 2 25.88 18.98 4.75
N VAL A 3 25.46 20.02 4.04
CA VAL A 3 24.03 20.31 3.81
C VAL A 3 23.39 19.22 2.93
N TYR A 4 24.10 18.79 1.90
CA TYR A 4 23.63 17.74 0.98
C TYR A 4 23.48 16.39 1.69
N LYS A 5 24.42 16.03 2.55
CA LYS A 5 24.34 14.82 3.37
C LYS A 5 23.18 14.84 4.37
N ARG A 6 22.85 16.02 4.90
CA ARG A 6 21.68 16.18 5.79
C ARG A 6 20.38 16.02 5.03
N GLN A 7 20.23 16.58 3.84
CA GLN A 7 19.04 16.41 3.02
C GLN A 7 18.83 14.93 2.64
N GLU A 8 19.87 14.25 2.19
CA GLU A 8 19.82 12.84 1.86
C GLU A 8 19.45 11.97 3.07
N TYR A 9 20.05 12.22 4.23
CA TYR A 9 19.71 11.53 5.45
C TYR A 9 18.25 11.74 5.86
N GLN A 10 17.77 12.99 5.81
CA GLN A 10 16.40 13.34 6.21
C GLN A 10 15.34 12.78 5.23
N SER A 11 15.64 12.68 3.95
CA SER A 11 14.72 12.14 2.95
C SER A 11 14.72 10.62 2.86
N LYS A 12 15.90 9.97 2.95
CA LYS A 12 16.04 8.53 2.70
C LYS A 12 16.04 7.68 3.97
N THR A 13 16.55 8.22 5.08
CA THR A 13 16.76 7.44 6.31
C THR A 13 15.81 7.85 7.42
N ALA A 14 15.66 9.14 7.68
CA ALA A 14 14.82 9.63 8.76
C ALA A 14 13.35 9.82 8.37
N GLY A 15 13.04 9.87 7.07
CA GLY A 15 11.67 10.00 6.56
C GLY A 15 10.95 11.29 7.00
N LEU A 16 11.71 12.37 7.30
CA LEU A 16 11.11 13.63 7.72
C LEU A 16 10.71 14.53 6.55
N VAL A 17 11.31 14.31 5.37
CA VAL A 17 11.10 15.14 4.19
C VAL A 17 10.19 14.40 3.22
N ASP A 18 9.09 15.03 2.83
CA ASP A 18 8.11 14.45 1.91
C ASP A 18 8.57 14.52 0.45
N VAL A 19 9.19 15.62 0.04
CA VAL A 19 9.66 15.86 -1.33
C VAL A 19 11.02 16.56 -1.32
N THR A 20 11.91 16.17 -2.23
CA THR A 20 13.19 16.82 -2.48
C THR A 20 13.29 17.23 -3.94
N GLY A 21 13.98 18.31 -4.25
CA GLY A 21 14.19 18.82 -5.60
C GLY A 21 14.80 20.21 -5.60
N THR A 22 14.86 20.83 -6.76
CA THR A 22 15.22 22.24 -6.94
C THR A 22 14.12 23.14 -6.36
N GLU A 23 14.42 24.42 -6.15
CA GLU A 23 13.43 25.40 -5.66
C GLU A 23 12.18 25.44 -6.56
N GLU A 24 12.34 25.46 -7.86
CA GLU A 24 11.26 25.49 -8.82
C GLU A 24 10.40 24.22 -8.76
N GLU A 25 11.03 23.05 -8.71
CA GLU A 25 10.35 21.77 -8.55
C GLU A 25 9.55 21.69 -7.26
N ILE A 26 10.15 22.10 -6.13
CA ILE A 26 9.47 22.08 -4.82
C ILE A 26 8.28 23.05 -4.81
N LEU A 27 8.41 24.25 -5.37
CA LEU A 27 7.30 25.20 -5.46
C LEU A 27 6.15 24.65 -6.33
N GLY A 28 6.49 23.94 -7.41
CA GLY A 28 5.50 23.22 -8.23
C GLY A 28 4.79 22.11 -7.45
N GLN A 29 5.53 21.32 -6.69
CA GLN A 29 4.98 20.25 -5.84
C GLN A 29 4.09 20.79 -4.71
N ILE A 30 4.49 21.86 -4.05
CA ILE A 30 3.68 22.54 -3.03
C ILE A 30 2.35 23.01 -3.62
N ARG A 31 2.38 23.63 -4.80
CA ARG A 31 1.16 24.07 -5.50
C ARG A 31 0.24 22.89 -5.80
N SER A 32 0.78 21.79 -6.30
CA SER A 32 0.04 20.57 -6.59
C SER A 32 -0.61 19.99 -5.33
N LEU A 33 0.14 19.93 -4.23
CA LEU A 33 -0.38 19.45 -2.95
C LEU A 33 -1.52 20.32 -2.42
N ILE A 34 -1.34 21.65 -2.42
CA ILE A 34 -2.36 22.58 -1.94
C ILE A 34 -3.65 22.44 -2.74
N CYS A 35 -3.57 22.21 -4.06
CA CYS A 35 -4.76 21.95 -4.89
C CYS A 35 -5.46 20.63 -4.55
N MET A 36 -4.78 19.68 -3.92
CA MET A 36 -5.35 18.39 -3.53
C MET A 36 -5.92 18.37 -2.11
N LEU A 37 -5.51 19.31 -1.26
CA LEU A 37 -5.97 19.39 0.13
C LEU A 37 -7.24 20.24 0.25
N PRO A 38 -8.12 19.95 1.23
CA PRO A 38 -9.22 20.85 1.59
C PRO A 38 -8.65 22.15 2.13
N ALA A 39 -9.44 23.22 2.12
CA ALA A 39 -9.02 24.55 2.59
C ALA A 39 -8.68 24.54 4.10
N ASN A 40 -9.33 23.69 4.87
CA ASN A 40 -9.09 23.46 6.29
C ASN A 40 -9.64 22.08 6.70
N PHE A 41 -9.43 21.67 7.95
CA PHE A 41 -9.84 20.36 8.46
C PHE A 41 -11.37 20.19 8.66
N GLU A 42 -12.13 21.27 8.64
CA GLU A 42 -13.59 21.25 8.77
C GLU A 42 -14.30 21.22 7.40
N ASP A 43 -13.58 21.48 6.32
CA ASP A 43 -14.12 21.43 4.98
C ASP A 43 -14.19 19.96 4.45
N ASP A 44 -15.11 19.74 3.52
CA ASP A 44 -15.17 18.51 2.76
C ASP A 44 -13.88 18.26 1.98
N ALA A 45 -13.64 16.99 1.61
CA ALA A 45 -12.49 16.63 0.79
C ALA A 45 -12.40 17.51 -0.46
N SER A 46 -11.16 17.91 -0.82
CA SER A 46 -10.92 18.71 -2.00
C SER A 46 -11.50 18.05 -3.25
N TYR A 47 -12.31 18.80 -3.99
CA TYR A 47 -12.96 18.37 -5.21
C TYR A 47 -12.54 19.30 -6.37
N ASP A 48 -12.27 18.69 -7.54
CA ASP A 48 -12.01 19.40 -8.78
C ASP A 48 -12.85 18.78 -9.91
N GLU A 49 -13.14 19.53 -10.96
CA GLU A 49 -13.90 19.01 -12.08
C GLU A 49 -13.14 17.86 -12.75
N CYS A 50 -13.78 16.69 -12.81
CA CYS A 50 -13.20 15.54 -13.48
C CYS A 50 -13.35 15.69 -14.98
N THR A 51 -12.23 15.79 -15.67
CA THR A 51 -12.14 15.85 -17.15
C THR A 51 -11.75 14.52 -17.77
N ASP A 52 -11.50 13.48 -16.95
CA ASP A 52 -11.12 12.14 -17.40
C ASP A 52 -12.34 11.30 -17.80
N ASP A 53 -12.15 10.31 -18.66
CA ASP A 53 -13.17 9.31 -18.97
C ASP A 53 -13.23 8.27 -17.86
N LEU A 54 -14.27 8.33 -17.03
CA LEU A 54 -14.49 7.39 -15.92
C LEU A 54 -14.68 5.92 -16.38
N ASN A 55 -14.94 5.70 -17.67
CA ASN A 55 -15.12 4.37 -18.24
C ASN A 55 -13.87 3.90 -19.02
N ARG A 56 -12.77 4.64 -18.97
CA ARG A 56 -11.53 4.21 -19.64
C ARG A 56 -11.02 2.88 -19.11
N VAL A 57 -10.53 2.05 -19.99
CA VAL A 57 -9.96 0.75 -19.64
C VAL A 57 -8.50 0.93 -19.22
N CYS A 58 -8.17 0.49 -18.00
CA CYS A 58 -6.80 0.43 -17.49
C CYS A 58 -6.21 -0.94 -17.87
N ALA A 59 -5.87 -1.16 -19.15
CA ALA A 59 -5.49 -2.49 -19.67
C ALA A 59 -4.29 -3.13 -18.96
N ASP A 60 -3.32 -2.32 -18.55
CA ASP A 60 -2.07 -2.81 -17.94
C ASP A 60 -2.09 -2.80 -16.40
N LEU A 61 -3.23 -2.54 -15.78
CA LEU A 61 -3.34 -2.43 -14.33
C LEU A 61 -2.89 -3.72 -13.60
N ALA A 62 -3.18 -4.88 -14.17
CA ALA A 62 -2.77 -6.16 -13.60
C ALA A 62 -1.24 -6.33 -13.55
N ASN A 63 -0.53 -5.76 -14.52
CA ASN A 63 0.93 -5.77 -14.59
C ASN A 63 1.57 -4.77 -13.61
N ALA A 64 0.82 -3.78 -13.16
CA ALA A 64 1.27 -2.77 -12.22
C ALA A 64 1.15 -3.20 -10.74
N ALA A 65 0.74 -4.43 -10.44
CA ALA A 65 0.63 -4.94 -9.07
C ALA A 65 1.97 -4.97 -8.31
N GLU A 66 3.09 -5.03 -9.02
CA GLU A 66 4.42 -5.01 -8.42
C GLU A 66 4.90 -3.58 -8.11
N ASP A 67 4.59 -2.60 -8.97
CA ASP A 67 4.79 -1.16 -8.71
C ASP A 67 3.42 -0.49 -8.54
N THR A 68 2.94 -0.49 -7.34
CA THR A 68 1.64 0.09 -6.99
C THR A 68 1.60 1.62 -7.12
N GLY A 69 2.75 2.28 -7.19
CA GLY A 69 2.82 3.70 -7.56
C GLY A 69 2.32 3.92 -8.99
N ILE A 70 2.72 3.07 -9.93
CA ILE A 70 2.21 3.09 -11.31
C ILE A 70 0.72 2.74 -11.34
N ALA A 71 0.30 1.73 -10.57
CA ALA A 71 -1.11 1.35 -10.47
C ALA A 71 -1.98 2.53 -9.99
N LEU A 72 -1.55 3.22 -8.94
CA LEU A 72 -2.24 4.38 -8.38
C LEU A 72 -2.31 5.55 -9.38
N ALA A 73 -1.22 5.85 -10.08
CA ALA A 73 -1.22 6.85 -11.13
C ALA A 73 -2.19 6.45 -12.26
N THR A 74 -2.20 5.18 -12.66
CA THR A 74 -3.06 4.68 -13.73
C THR A 74 -4.54 4.78 -13.44
N ILE A 75 -4.97 4.52 -12.21
CA ILE A 75 -6.39 4.62 -11.83
C ILE A 75 -6.84 6.05 -11.51
N SER A 76 -5.90 6.94 -11.26
CA SER A 76 -6.18 8.33 -10.91
C SER A 76 -6.63 9.15 -12.11
N ASP A 77 -7.54 10.10 -11.91
CA ASP A 77 -7.98 11.05 -12.91
C ASP A 77 -6.78 11.75 -13.58
N ASN A 78 -6.72 11.73 -14.90
CA ASN A 78 -5.63 12.32 -15.69
C ASN A 78 -4.22 11.83 -15.26
N ASN A 79 -4.11 10.65 -14.66
CA ASN A 79 -2.90 10.07 -14.09
C ASN A 79 -2.22 10.95 -13.01
N ILE A 80 -2.98 11.77 -12.31
CA ILE A 80 -2.47 12.65 -11.25
C ILE A 80 -2.13 11.80 -10.02
N PHE A 81 -0.85 11.74 -9.66
CA PHE A 81 -0.39 11.06 -8.46
C PHE A 81 0.69 11.89 -7.75
N PHE A 82 0.43 12.25 -6.51
CA PHE A 82 1.38 12.94 -5.65
C PHE A 82 1.91 11.96 -4.60
N GLU A 83 3.07 11.35 -4.85
CA GLU A 83 3.72 10.41 -3.93
C GLU A 83 4.46 11.19 -2.83
N THR A 84 4.14 10.93 -1.56
CA THR A 84 4.82 11.49 -0.40
C THR A 84 5.95 10.56 0.04
N LYS A 85 7.07 11.12 0.54
CA LYS A 85 8.22 10.37 1.07
C LYS A 85 8.71 9.26 0.13
N ARG A 86 8.79 9.57 -1.17
CA ARG A 86 9.14 8.60 -2.22
C ARG A 86 10.47 7.90 -1.96
N GLU A 87 11.44 8.62 -1.38
CA GLU A 87 12.78 8.08 -1.13
C GLU A 87 12.91 7.31 0.19
N TYR A 88 11.90 7.37 1.06
CA TYR A 88 11.87 6.70 2.36
C TYR A 88 10.92 5.51 2.34
N ALA A 89 11.37 4.35 2.86
CA ALA A 89 10.58 3.12 2.89
C ALA A 89 9.84 2.90 1.55
N LYS A 90 10.59 2.71 0.47
CA LYS A 90 10.09 2.70 -0.91
C LYS A 90 9.12 1.54 -1.18
N GLU A 91 9.19 0.47 -0.39
CA GLU A 91 8.28 -0.68 -0.40
C GLU A 91 6.87 -0.34 0.09
N MET A 92 6.71 0.81 0.73
CA MET A 92 5.42 1.36 1.16
C MET A 92 5.15 2.67 0.42
N VAL A 93 4.14 2.68 -0.42
CA VAL A 93 3.68 3.87 -1.15
C VAL A 93 2.68 4.63 -0.30
N THR A 94 2.86 5.94 -0.18
CA THR A 94 1.87 6.86 0.38
C THR A 94 1.76 8.07 -0.53
N GLY A 95 0.55 8.56 -0.75
CA GLY A 95 0.35 9.72 -1.61
C GLY A 95 -1.12 9.99 -1.90
N PHE A 96 -1.37 10.99 -2.73
CA PHE A 96 -2.72 11.43 -3.09
C PHE A 96 -2.99 11.16 -4.55
N ILE A 97 -4.18 10.64 -4.83
CA ILE A 97 -4.76 10.46 -6.16
C ILE A 97 -6.08 11.22 -6.25
N ARG A 98 -6.63 11.32 -7.45
CA ARG A 98 -8.00 11.81 -7.66
C ARG A 98 -8.87 10.75 -8.28
N LEU A 99 -10.08 10.59 -7.76
CA LEU A 99 -11.09 9.69 -8.30
C LEU A 99 -12.39 10.48 -8.47
N ASN A 100 -12.80 10.68 -9.72
CA ASN A 100 -13.95 11.51 -10.08
C ASN A 100 -13.87 12.92 -9.46
N GLY A 101 -12.71 13.52 -9.52
CA GLY A 101 -12.43 14.85 -8.98
C GLY A 101 -12.14 14.93 -7.49
N MET A 102 -12.46 13.90 -6.72
CA MET A 102 -12.25 13.86 -5.27
C MET A 102 -10.85 13.39 -4.92
N THR A 103 -10.18 14.07 -4.01
CA THR A 103 -8.89 13.65 -3.48
C THR A 103 -9.05 12.44 -2.57
N VAL A 104 -8.22 11.43 -2.80
CA VAL A 104 -8.16 10.19 -2.01
C VAL A 104 -6.72 9.94 -1.60
N GLY A 105 -6.50 9.66 -0.32
CA GLY A 105 -5.22 9.20 0.20
C GLY A 105 -5.00 7.73 -0.17
N ALA A 106 -3.82 7.40 -0.64
CA ALA A 106 -3.47 6.04 -1.04
C ALA A 106 -2.33 5.49 -0.20
N VAL A 107 -2.48 4.25 0.27
CA VAL A 107 -1.46 3.49 0.98
C VAL A 107 -1.31 2.13 0.30
N ALA A 108 -0.13 1.80 -0.20
CA ALA A 108 0.04 0.58 -0.98
C ALA A 108 1.37 -0.13 -0.72
N ASN A 109 1.34 -1.46 -0.72
CA ASN A 109 2.57 -2.26 -0.72
C ASN A 109 3.15 -2.28 -2.13
N ARG A 110 4.46 -2.14 -2.25
CA ARG A 110 5.20 -2.13 -3.50
C ARG A 110 6.38 -3.09 -3.42
N SER A 111 6.55 -3.94 -4.42
CA SER A 111 7.66 -4.89 -4.50
C SER A 111 8.71 -4.53 -5.54
N LYS A 112 8.41 -3.58 -6.43
CA LYS A 112 9.35 -3.06 -7.42
C LYS A 112 9.18 -1.55 -7.60
N VAL A 113 10.30 -0.88 -7.85
CA VAL A 113 10.35 0.53 -8.28
C VAL A 113 11.14 0.60 -9.57
N TYR A 114 10.56 1.19 -10.60
CA TYR A 114 11.24 1.40 -11.88
C TYR A 114 11.84 2.80 -11.93
N ASP A 115 13.09 2.89 -12.35
CA ASP A 115 13.73 4.16 -12.67
C ASP A 115 13.35 4.66 -14.09
N ALA A 116 13.83 5.85 -14.45
CA ALA A 116 13.54 6.44 -15.78
C ALA A 116 14.15 5.63 -16.94
N GLU A 117 15.18 4.84 -16.66
CA GLU A 117 15.86 3.96 -17.60
C GLU A 117 15.19 2.58 -17.71
N GLY A 118 14.19 2.30 -16.88
CA GLY A 118 13.46 1.03 -16.84
C GLY A 118 14.14 -0.08 -16.02
N ASN A 119 15.19 0.24 -15.24
CA ASN A 119 15.76 -0.71 -14.29
C ASN A 119 14.85 -0.85 -13.09
N ALA A 120 14.72 -2.06 -12.56
CA ALA A 120 13.88 -2.35 -11.40
C ALA A 120 14.70 -2.54 -10.13
N GLU A 121 14.40 -1.77 -9.10
CA GLU A 121 14.81 -2.04 -7.73
C GLU A 121 13.72 -2.90 -7.07
N SER A 122 14.08 -4.07 -6.53
CA SER A 122 13.12 -5.03 -5.97
C SER A 122 13.15 -5.03 -4.45
N TYR A 123 11.98 -5.17 -3.85
CA TYR A 123 11.76 -5.25 -2.41
C TYR A 123 10.98 -6.52 -2.06
N GLU A 124 11.20 -7.04 -0.86
CA GLU A 124 10.37 -8.12 -0.34
C GLU A 124 8.93 -7.63 -0.10
N GLN A 125 7.97 -8.52 -0.32
CA GLN A 125 6.55 -8.24 -0.10
C GLN A 125 6.19 -8.37 1.40
N VAL A 126 6.87 -7.64 2.26
CA VAL A 126 6.70 -7.69 3.71
C VAL A 126 6.47 -6.30 4.28
N LEU A 127 5.86 -6.22 5.45
CA LEU A 127 5.79 -4.99 6.22
C LEU A 127 7.12 -4.76 6.94
N THR A 128 7.72 -3.61 6.71
CA THR A 128 8.92 -3.14 7.41
C THR A 128 8.55 -2.19 8.55
N VAL A 129 9.47 -1.98 9.47
CA VAL A 129 9.30 -1.01 10.57
C VAL A 129 9.04 0.40 10.04
N ASP A 130 9.84 0.83 9.07
CA ASP A 130 9.75 2.17 8.51
C ASP A 130 8.54 2.34 7.59
N GLY A 131 8.19 1.30 6.81
CA GLY A 131 6.96 1.27 6.02
C GLY A 131 5.70 1.39 6.87
N CYS A 132 5.64 0.69 8.00
CA CYS A 132 4.53 0.80 8.95
C CYS A 132 4.42 2.20 9.57
N LYS A 133 5.54 2.81 9.94
CA LYS A 133 5.56 4.18 10.49
C LYS A 133 5.09 5.20 9.44
N LYS A 134 5.64 5.12 8.22
CA LYS A 134 5.27 5.98 7.08
C LYS A 134 3.77 5.92 6.79
N ALA A 135 3.23 4.71 6.67
CA ALA A 135 1.81 4.51 6.42
C ALA A 135 0.93 5.04 7.56
N ALA A 136 1.28 4.76 8.82
CA ALA A 136 0.52 5.21 9.98
C ALA A 136 0.45 6.75 10.06
N ASP A 137 1.58 7.43 9.85
CA ASP A 137 1.63 8.90 9.87
C ASP A 137 0.79 9.49 8.73
N PHE A 138 0.83 8.88 7.54
CA PHE A 138 0.03 9.30 6.40
C PHE A 138 -1.48 9.10 6.61
N ILE A 139 -1.90 7.96 7.20
CA ILE A 139 -3.31 7.70 7.52
C ILE A 139 -3.83 8.72 8.53
N ASN A 140 -3.06 9.02 9.58
CA ASN A 140 -3.42 10.05 10.56
C ASN A 140 -3.55 11.43 9.91
N PHE A 141 -2.71 11.76 8.93
CA PHE A 141 -2.84 12.99 8.15
C PHE A 141 -4.15 12.99 7.35
N CYS A 142 -4.47 11.92 6.64
CA CYS A 142 -5.72 11.80 5.89
C CYS A 142 -6.94 11.94 6.79
N ASP A 143 -6.94 11.29 7.95
CA ASP A 143 -8.02 11.39 8.93
C ASP A 143 -8.20 12.82 9.45
N ALA A 144 -7.08 13.52 9.75
CA ALA A 144 -7.11 14.91 10.21
C ALA A 144 -7.69 15.89 9.18
N PHE A 145 -7.60 15.59 7.89
CA PHE A 145 -8.13 16.42 6.80
C PHE A 145 -9.39 15.83 6.13
N SER A 146 -10.03 14.84 6.74
CA SER A 146 -11.24 14.20 6.22
C SER A 146 -11.08 13.61 4.81
N ILE A 147 -9.87 13.13 4.48
CA ILE A 147 -9.54 12.54 3.18
C ILE A 147 -9.76 11.03 3.23
N PRO A 148 -10.65 10.46 2.40
CA PRO A 148 -10.85 9.01 2.31
C PRO A 148 -9.56 8.26 1.98
N VAL A 149 -9.42 7.03 2.44
CA VAL A 149 -8.21 6.22 2.23
C VAL A 149 -8.50 4.99 1.39
N LEU A 150 -7.72 4.82 0.31
CA LEU A 150 -7.63 3.61 -0.50
C LEU A 150 -6.33 2.88 -0.15
N SER A 151 -6.41 1.59 0.19
CA SER A 151 -5.22 0.75 0.31
C SER A 151 -5.15 -0.29 -0.81
N LEU A 152 -3.94 -0.51 -1.35
CA LEU A 152 -3.63 -1.62 -2.26
C LEU A 152 -2.74 -2.61 -1.52
N THR A 153 -3.28 -3.80 -1.24
CA THR A 153 -2.60 -4.79 -0.42
C THR A 153 -1.91 -5.86 -1.26
N ASN A 154 -0.61 -6.03 -1.04
CA ASN A 154 0.20 -7.11 -1.58
C ASN A 154 1.31 -7.45 -0.56
N VAL A 155 1.00 -8.27 0.44
CA VAL A 155 1.88 -8.52 1.59
C VAL A 155 1.86 -9.99 2.00
N THR A 156 3.04 -10.53 2.33
CA THR A 156 3.22 -11.94 2.71
C THR A 156 3.56 -12.16 4.17
N GLY A 157 3.97 -11.10 4.88
CA GLY A 157 4.43 -11.21 6.26
C GLY A 157 5.09 -9.92 6.74
N PHE A 158 5.92 -10.07 7.77
CA PHE A 158 6.73 -9.01 8.35
C PHE A 158 8.20 -9.23 8.02
N GLU A 159 8.98 -8.15 7.98
CA GLU A 159 10.43 -8.23 7.86
C GLU A 159 11.02 -9.07 9.01
N ALA A 160 11.81 -10.10 8.66
CA ALA A 160 12.35 -11.08 9.60
C ALA A 160 13.85 -10.86 9.84
N THR A 161 14.23 -9.65 10.28
CA THR A 161 15.61 -9.32 10.67
C THR A 161 15.71 -9.05 12.17
N LEU A 162 16.88 -9.31 12.78
CA LEU A 162 17.10 -9.02 14.20
C LEU A 162 16.94 -7.52 14.52
N GLU A 163 17.21 -6.65 13.56
CA GLU A 163 17.04 -5.21 13.75
C GLU A 163 15.55 -4.84 13.71
N ALA A 164 14.80 -5.34 12.74
CA ALA A 164 13.38 -5.11 12.64
C ALA A 164 12.61 -5.65 13.85
N GLU A 165 13.02 -6.81 14.39
CA GLU A 165 12.34 -7.45 15.53
C GLU A 165 12.27 -6.56 16.77
N LYS A 166 13.24 -5.65 16.95
CA LYS A 166 13.26 -4.72 18.10
C LYS A 166 12.06 -3.77 18.13
N ASP A 167 11.61 -3.32 16.97
CA ASP A 167 10.59 -2.29 16.83
C ASP A 167 9.35 -2.72 16.04
N MET A 168 9.36 -3.88 15.38
CA MET A 168 8.29 -4.35 14.50
C MET A 168 6.93 -4.38 15.19
N ALA A 169 6.85 -4.97 16.39
CA ALA A 169 5.58 -5.07 17.13
C ALA A 169 4.97 -3.69 17.41
N ARG A 170 5.81 -2.71 17.76
CA ARG A 170 5.37 -1.33 18.00
C ARG A 170 4.94 -0.63 16.71
N ALA A 171 5.69 -0.82 15.63
CA ALA A 171 5.39 -0.22 14.33
C ALA A 171 4.07 -0.76 13.75
N VAL A 172 3.86 -2.08 13.82
CA VAL A 172 2.62 -2.73 13.38
C VAL A 172 1.43 -2.29 14.25
N ALA A 173 1.62 -2.18 15.57
CA ALA A 173 0.58 -1.68 16.47
C ALA A 173 0.19 -0.23 16.10
N LYS A 174 1.16 0.63 15.77
CA LYS A 174 0.93 2.02 15.32
C LYS A 174 0.13 2.04 14.01
N LEU A 175 0.48 1.21 13.03
CA LEU A 175 -0.24 1.09 11.76
C LEU A 175 -1.67 0.60 11.96
N THR A 176 -1.84 -0.47 12.72
CA THR A 176 -3.15 -1.05 13.04
C THR A 176 -4.04 -0.03 13.75
N TYR A 177 -3.48 0.69 14.72
CA TYR A 177 -4.19 1.75 15.44
C TYR A 177 -4.61 2.88 14.50
N ALA A 178 -3.72 3.33 13.60
CA ALA A 178 -4.03 4.40 12.65
C ALA A 178 -5.23 4.02 11.76
N PHE A 179 -5.25 2.82 11.19
CA PHE A 179 -6.40 2.35 10.41
C PHE A 179 -7.66 2.17 11.24
N ALA A 180 -7.56 1.56 12.42
CA ALA A 180 -8.73 1.30 13.26
C ALA A 180 -9.36 2.58 13.81
N ASN A 181 -8.55 3.60 14.11
CA ASN A 181 -8.99 4.86 14.71
C ASN A 181 -9.48 5.87 13.67
N ALA A 182 -9.00 5.79 12.42
CA ALA A 182 -9.39 6.72 11.37
C ALA A 182 -10.90 6.67 11.11
N SER A 183 -11.54 7.83 11.13
CA SER A 183 -12.99 8.03 10.95
C SER A 183 -13.40 8.19 9.49
N VAL A 184 -12.44 8.47 8.61
CA VAL A 184 -12.67 8.60 7.17
C VAL A 184 -13.05 7.28 6.51
N PRO A 185 -13.77 7.30 5.39
CA PRO A 185 -14.04 6.09 4.60
C PRO A 185 -12.73 5.38 4.21
N LYS A 186 -12.71 4.06 4.39
CA LYS A 186 -11.54 3.22 4.11
C LYS A 186 -11.91 2.06 3.19
N VAL A 187 -11.26 1.99 2.05
CA VAL A 187 -11.42 0.91 1.08
C VAL A 187 -10.11 0.17 0.92
N ASN A 188 -10.16 -1.16 0.92
CA ASN A 188 -8.99 -2.00 0.64
C ASN A 188 -9.20 -2.80 -0.64
N VAL A 189 -8.18 -2.83 -1.50
CA VAL A 189 -8.13 -3.69 -2.69
C VAL A 189 -6.93 -4.61 -2.58
N ILE A 190 -7.19 -5.91 -2.53
CA ILE A 190 -6.13 -6.92 -2.51
C ILE A 190 -5.73 -7.19 -3.96
N VAL A 191 -4.54 -6.69 -4.32
CA VAL A 191 -4.03 -6.74 -5.71
C VAL A 191 -3.10 -7.92 -5.96
N GLY A 192 -2.67 -8.61 -4.90
CA GLY A 192 -1.76 -9.75 -4.97
C GLY A 192 -1.92 -10.67 -3.77
N LYS A 193 -0.88 -10.81 -2.97
CA LYS A 193 -0.89 -11.67 -1.79
C LYS A 193 -1.39 -10.93 -0.55
N ALA A 194 -2.10 -11.65 0.31
CA ALA A 194 -2.62 -11.14 1.57
C ALA A 194 -2.56 -12.26 2.62
N TYR A 195 -1.44 -12.34 3.34
CA TYR A 195 -1.20 -13.44 4.25
C TYR A 195 -1.13 -13.02 5.72
N GLY A 196 -1.83 -13.80 6.56
CA GLY A 196 -1.74 -13.76 8.01
C GLY A 196 -2.01 -12.39 8.63
N SER A 197 -1.32 -12.11 9.73
CA SER A 197 -1.51 -10.87 10.49
C SER A 197 -0.97 -9.62 9.78
N ALA A 198 -0.04 -9.77 8.84
CA ALA A 198 0.41 -8.64 8.02
C ALA A 198 -0.71 -8.11 7.11
N TYR A 199 -1.51 -9.01 6.51
CA TYR A 199 -2.72 -8.62 5.80
C TYR A 199 -3.72 -7.91 6.74
N ILE A 200 -3.93 -8.42 7.95
CA ILE A 200 -4.85 -7.80 8.90
C ILE A 200 -4.45 -6.34 9.18
N ALA A 201 -3.16 -6.07 9.35
CA ALA A 201 -2.65 -4.73 9.60
C ALA A 201 -2.78 -3.77 8.39
N MET A 202 -2.96 -4.29 7.17
CA MET A 202 -3.12 -3.52 5.94
C MET A 202 -4.60 -3.26 5.61
N ASN A 203 -5.30 -2.54 6.50
CA ASN A 203 -6.68 -2.11 6.27
C ASN A 203 -7.64 -3.27 5.96
N SER A 204 -7.57 -4.33 6.74
CA SER A 204 -8.54 -5.42 6.60
C SER A 204 -9.90 -5.05 7.18
N LYS A 205 -10.93 -5.81 6.81
CA LYS A 205 -12.27 -5.65 7.38
C LYS A 205 -12.29 -5.83 8.89
N SER A 206 -11.38 -6.65 9.42
CA SER A 206 -11.25 -6.93 10.86
C SER A 206 -10.83 -5.72 11.69
N ILE A 207 -10.13 -4.75 11.08
CA ILE A 207 -9.69 -3.51 11.75
C ILE A 207 -10.45 -2.27 11.29
N GLY A 208 -11.54 -2.42 10.54
CA GLY A 208 -12.46 -1.34 10.24
C GLY A 208 -12.46 -0.81 8.80
N ALA A 209 -11.95 -1.57 7.82
CA ALA A 209 -12.21 -1.23 6.43
C ALA A 209 -13.70 -1.30 6.12
N ASP A 210 -14.23 -0.27 5.48
CA ASP A 210 -15.66 -0.22 5.10
C ASP A 210 -15.95 -1.22 3.98
N LEU A 211 -15.08 -1.26 2.97
CA LEU A 211 -15.19 -2.16 1.84
C LEU A 211 -13.83 -2.82 1.55
N VAL A 212 -13.87 -4.10 1.23
CA VAL A 212 -12.69 -4.87 0.81
C VAL A 212 -13.00 -5.56 -0.51
N TYR A 213 -12.13 -5.35 -1.49
CA TYR A 213 -12.18 -5.99 -2.80
C TYR A 213 -10.93 -6.83 -3.03
N ALA A 214 -11.03 -7.84 -3.86
CA ALA A 214 -9.89 -8.65 -4.25
C ALA A 214 -9.87 -8.87 -5.76
N TRP A 215 -8.70 -8.75 -6.37
CA TRP A 215 -8.53 -9.14 -7.77
C TRP A 215 -8.76 -10.63 -7.96
N PRO A 216 -9.16 -11.07 -9.17
CA PRO A 216 -9.37 -12.51 -9.43
C PRO A 216 -8.14 -13.38 -9.19
N THR A 217 -6.95 -12.78 -9.29
CA THR A 217 -5.65 -13.44 -9.08
C THR A 217 -5.14 -13.32 -7.64
N ALA A 218 -5.87 -12.63 -6.75
CA ALA A 218 -5.45 -12.43 -5.37
C ALA A 218 -5.40 -13.75 -4.59
N GLU A 219 -4.36 -13.87 -3.78
CA GLU A 219 -4.13 -15.02 -2.89
C GLU A 219 -4.30 -14.59 -1.44
N ILE A 220 -5.37 -15.02 -0.80
CA ILE A 220 -5.69 -14.67 0.59
C ILE A 220 -5.57 -15.94 1.45
N GLY A 221 -4.76 -15.91 2.50
CA GLY A 221 -4.52 -17.07 3.33
C GLY A 221 -3.77 -16.76 4.62
N MET A 222 -3.58 -17.80 5.43
CA MET A 222 -2.78 -17.68 6.65
C MET A 222 -1.29 -17.56 6.33
N MET A 223 -0.83 -18.24 5.27
CA MET A 223 0.56 -18.27 4.82
C MET A 223 0.64 -18.78 3.38
N ASP A 224 1.84 -18.76 2.81
CA ASP A 224 2.12 -19.36 1.52
C ASP A 224 1.80 -20.86 1.49
N ALA A 225 1.19 -21.32 0.39
CA ALA A 225 0.72 -22.69 0.27
C ALA A 225 1.86 -23.75 0.36
N SER A 226 3.05 -23.43 -0.15
CA SER A 226 4.19 -24.34 -0.06
C SER A 226 4.73 -24.45 1.36
N MET A 227 4.69 -23.35 2.10
CA MET A 227 5.06 -23.33 3.51
C MET A 227 4.03 -24.10 4.36
N ALA A 228 2.74 -23.89 4.12
CA ALA A 228 1.68 -24.64 4.79
C ALA A 228 1.82 -26.15 4.56
N ALA A 229 2.07 -26.59 3.32
CA ALA A 229 2.29 -27.99 3.01
C ALA A 229 3.49 -28.58 3.75
N LYS A 230 4.62 -27.85 3.83
CA LYS A 230 5.80 -28.30 4.58
C LYS A 230 5.55 -28.46 6.06
N ILE A 231 4.73 -27.58 6.66
CA ILE A 231 4.39 -27.66 8.08
C ILE A 231 3.44 -28.82 8.37
N MET A 232 2.40 -28.98 7.53
CA MET A 232 1.40 -30.02 7.74
C MET A 232 1.87 -31.44 7.37
N TYR A 233 2.81 -31.55 6.42
CA TYR A 233 3.31 -32.82 5.88
C TYR A 233 4.83 -32.86 5.90
N ALA A 234 5.43 -32.63 7.07
CA ALA A 234 6.89 -32.48 7.23
C ALA A 234 7.72 -33.65 6.68
N ASP A 235 7.19 -34.88 6.74
CA ASP A 235 7.87 -36.09 6.30
C ASP A 235 7.55 -36.47 4.84
N ALA A 236 6.79 -35.66 4.10
CA ALA A 236 6.41 -35.97 2.73
C ALA A 236 7.55 -35.64 1.74
N ASN A 237 7.60 -36.40 0.65
CA ASN A 237 8.52 -36.13 -0.44
C ASN A 237 8.13 -34.85 -1.22
N ALA A 238 9.05 -34.37 -2.08
CA ALA A 238 8.87 -33.11 -2.80
C ALA A 238 7.67 -33.10 -3.75
N GLU A 239 7.29 -34.24 -4.31
CA GLU A 239 6.14 -34.38 -5.22
C GLU A 239 4.84 -34.27 -4.46
N THR A 240 4.71 -35.00 -3.36
CA THR A 240 3.57 -34.92 -2.45
C THR A 240 3.41 -33.52 -1.85
N LEU A 241 4.51 -32.85 -1.50
CA LEU A 241 4.45 -31.46 -1.01
C LEU A 241 3.89 -30.51 -2.06
N LYS A 242 4.25 -30.66 -3.33
CA LYS A 242 3.68 -29.84 -4.42
C LYS A 242 2.17 -30.07 -4.59
N GLU A 243 1.76 -31.34 -4.55
CA GLU A 243 0.34 -31.72 -4.65
C GLU A 243 -0.46 -31.11 -3.48
N LYS A 244 0.03 -31.26 -2.25
CA LYS A 244 -0.60 -30.71 -1.04
C LYS A 244 -0.61 -29.18 -1.01
N ALA A 245 0.41 -28.53 -1.54
CA ALA A 245 0.42 -27.08 -1.72
C ALA A 245 -0.65 -26.62 -2.71
N ALA A 246 -0.83 -27.32 -3.83
CA ALA A 246 -1.87 -27.03 -4.80
C ALA A 246 -3.27 -27.24 -4.22
N GLU A 247 -3.49 -28.30 -3.45
CA GLU A 247 -4.73 -28.57 -2.74
C GLU A 247 -5.05 -27.46 -1.71
N TYR A 248 -4.06 -27.08 -0.90
CA TYR A 248 -4.20 -25.99 0.07
C TYR A 248 -4.56 -24.66 -0.62
N LYS A 249 -3.88 -24.34 -1.72
CA LYS A 249 -4.16 -23.13 -2.51
C LYS A 249 -5.60 -23.12 -3.04
N ALA A 250 -6.05 -24.22 -3.61
CA ALA A 250 -7.41 -24.34 -4.17
C ALA A 250 -8.51 -24.17 -3.11
N VAL A 251 -8.32 -24.74 -1.93
CA VAL A 251 -9.33 -24.70 -0.87
C VAL A 251 -9.23 -23.38 -0.07
N SER A 252 -8.06 -23.10 0.51
CA SER A 252 -7.91 -22.00 1.45
C SER A 252 -8.02 -20.63 0.79
N TYR A 253 -7.31 -20.41 -0.33
CA TYR A 253 -7.31 -19.09 -0.94
C TYR A 253 -8.63 -18.76 -1.61
N THR A 254 -9.26 -19.72 -2.28
CA THR A 254 -10.56 -19.50 -2.89
C THR A 254 -11.64 -19.25 -1.84
N HIS A 255 -11.62 -20.00 -0.75
CA HIS A 255 -12.59 -19.86 0.33
C HIS A 255 -12.45 -18.50 1.05
N LEU A 256 -11.24 -18.13 1.46
CA LEU A 256 -10.98 -16.85 2.13
C LEU A 256 -11.29 -15.67 1.23
N ARG A 257 -10.91 -15.72 -0.05
CA ARG A 257 -11.27 -14.68 -1.02
C ARG A 257 -12.78 -14.50 -1.16
N ALA A 258 -13.57 -15.59 -1.16
CA ALA A 258 -15.01 -15.50 -1.22
C ALA A 258 -15.64 -14.82 0.02
N HIS A 259 -14.98 -14.88 1.17
CA HIS A 259 -15.43 -14.19 2.39
C HIS A 259 -15.06 -12.70 2.40
N GLU A 260 -13.96 -12.31 1.75
CA GLU A 260 -13.50 -10.91 1.69
C GLU A 260 -14.23 -10.11 0.58
N THR A 261 -14.69 -10.77 -0.48
CA THR A 261 -15.49 -10.10 -1.52
C THR A 261 -16.93 -9.88 -1.05
N LEU A 262 -17.52 -8.76 -1.46
CA LEU A 262 -18.94 -8.51 -1.22
C LEU A 262 -19.79 -9.62 -1.84
N ARG A 263 -20.61 -10.25 -1.02
CA ARG A 263 -21.72 -11.06 -1.53
C ARG A 263 -22.80 -10.10 -1.98
N HIS A 264 -23.08 -10.11 -3.27
CA HIS A 264 -24.31 -9.55 -3.83
C HIS A 264 -25.49 -10.45 -3.51
#